data_950ad22a9f5308cfae0e49f99a211c3a
#
_entry.id   950ad22a9f5308cfae0e49f99a211c3a
#
_cell.length_a   1.000
_cell.length_b   1.000
_cell.length_c   1.000
_cell.angle_alpha   90.00
_cell.angle_beta   90.00
_cell.angle_gamma   90.00
#
_symmetry.space_group_name_H-M   'P 1'
#
loop_
_entity.id
_entity.type
_entity.pdbx_description
1 polymer ?
#
loop_
_entity_poly.entity_id
_entity_poly.type
_entity_poly.pdbx_seq_one_letter_code
_entity_poly.pdbx_strand_id
1 'polypeptide(L)'
;MVAVVVFEFSGLRCQPLRRALRLTKEFSLYDKKIGRNDPCWCGSQIKYKKCHLFRDKQEPMKHWEVNREFNNVNSRKKCSCPDSFNENCAGNIIRAHTVPKTSSLKAISDAGHVLGLKMSYEAIRKNKGRPLLEKIGINHASTFNGFCKYHDDVIFAPLEKESFVASQKQCFLLAYRAFAREYYAKEGAQDLSTLRHGADKGKHIEAQFDIQMNNFLYELGNRAAIEDLKHHKNYFDLSLENDDFSTARAVIFTFDEAPPVMVCGGINPDFDFNGNPVQDLMDLLKRTDSLSVTSYYDGEKGVIAFSWLENSDDTCCKVMASLLDKDREDYVPIIIQYMFKNFENVFVSPKWWESESEGNRNILMKLFGDNISTDISPNANGITKPLSVYNFPQLREVITVGYPLSTEP
;
A
#
# COMPACT_ATOMS: atom_id res chain seq x y z
N MET A 1 -4.06 2.66 2.06
CA MET A 1 -3.80 4.10 1.82
C MET A 1 -4.95 4.88 1.17
N VAL A 2 -5.96 4.25 0.60
CA VAL A 2 -7.15 4.94 0.04
C VAL A 2 -8.16 5.37 1.11
N ALA A 3 -8.24 4.66 2.24
CA ALA A 3 -9.21 4.92 3.30
C ALA A 3 -8.90 6.14 4.19
N VAL A 4 -7.63 6.48 4.34
CA VAL A 4 -7.15 7.61 5.16
C VAL A 4 -7.58 8.98 4.61
N VAL A 5 -8.12 8.98 3.40
CA VAL A 5 -8.35 10.20 2.61
C VAL A 5 -9.56 11.01 3.02
N VAL A 6 -10.53 10.47 3.77
CA VAL A 6 -11.83 11.14 3.84
C VAL A 6 -12.28 11.59 5.22
N PHE A 7 -11.78 11.06 6.35
CA PHE A 7 -12.33 11.41 7.67
C PHE A 7 -11.31 11.48 8.80
N GLU A 8 -11.41 12.58 9.55
CA GLU A 8 -10.77 12.88 10.84
C GLU A 8 -9.26 12.68 10.90
N PHE A 9 -8.56 13.54 10.18
CA PHE A 9 -7.13 13.71 10.31
C PHE A 9 -6.78 14.52 11.57
N SER A 10 -6.71 13.86 12.69
CA SER A 10 -6.11 14.40 13.90
C SER A 10 -4.83 13.67 14.28
N GLY A 11 -3.98 13.30 13.35
CA GLY A 11 -2.73 12.66 13.74
C GLY A 11 -1.73 12.56 12.58
N LEU A 12 -0.56 12.92 12.80
CA LEU A 12 0.43 13.36 11.86
C LEU A 12 1.67 12.49 11.88
N ARG A 13 1.98 11.85 10.76
CA ARG A 13 3.39 11.70 10.36
C ARG A 13 4.03 13.04 9.96
N CYS A 14 3.33 14.17 10.19
CA CYS A 14 3.70 15.49 9.72
C CYS A 14 3.95 16.53 10.82
N GLN A 15 4.15 16.15 12.09
CA GLN A 15 4.47 17.14 13.12
C GLN A 15 5.76 17.94 12.83
N PRO A 16 6.86 17.34 12.36
CA PRO A 16 8.04 18.09 11.95
C PRO A 16 7.77 18.99 10.72
N LEU A 17 7.04 18.47 9.73
CA LEU A 17 6.63 19.24 8.54
C LEU A 17 5.63 20.34 8.91
N ARG A 18 4.70 20.13 9.84
CA ARG A 18 3.82 21.20 10.35
C ARG A 18 4.61 22.32 11.02
N ARG A 19 5.67 21.97 11.75
CA ARG A 19 6.54 22.98 12.38
C ARG A 19 7.36 23.73 11.34
N ALA A 20 7.89 23.04 10.31
CA ALA A 20 8.59 23.63 9.19
C ALA A 20 7.68 24.49 8.30
N LEU A 21 6.43 24.03 8.03
CA LEU A 21 5.47 24.75 7.18
C LEU A 21 4.78 25.92 7.91
N ARG A 22 4.68 25.93 9.26
CA ARG A 22 4.34 27.13 10.01
C ARG A 22 5.35 28.25 9.82
N LEU A 23 6.55 27.90 9.39
CA LEU A 23 7.64 28.84 9.06
C LEU A 23 7.67 29.22 7.57
N THR A 24 6.90 28.57 6.70
CA THR A 24 6.82 28.93 5.28
C THR A 24 5.81 30.07 5.09
N LYS A 25 6.16 31.03 4.26
CA LYS A 25 5.31 32.20 3.93
C LYS A 25 3.93 31.82 3.36
N GLU A 26 3.76 30.61 2.87
CA GLU A 26 2.50 30.13 2.27
C GLU A 26 1.38 29.91 3.26
N PHE A 27 1.69 29.53 4.53
CA PHE A 27 0.71 29.35 5.60
C PHE A 27 0.81 30.39 6.73
N SER A 28 1.69 31.39 6.62
CA SER A 28 1.81 32.48 7.62
C SER A 28 0.64 33.47 7.58
N LEU A 29 -0.36 33.20 6.77
CA LEU A 29 -1.47 34.13 6.49
C LEU A 29 -2.64 34.04 7.49
N TYR A 30 -2.60 33.11 8.46
CA TYR A 30 -3.69 32.98 9.44
C TYR A 30 -3.89 34.25 10.30
N ASP A 31 -2.83 35.02 10.55
CA ASP A 31 -2.86 36.25 11.36
C ASP A 31 -3.10 37.52 10.53
N LYS A 32 -3.23 37.45 9.22
CA LYS A 32 -3.47 38.61 8.35
C LYS A 32 -4.93 38.69 7.92
N LYS A 33 -5.53 39.88 8.01
CA LYS A 33 -6.81 40.17 7.38
C LYS A 33 -6.69 39.96 5.85
N ILE A 34 -7.24 38.86 5.35
CA ILE A 34 -7.24 38.54 3.92
C ILE A 34 -8.40 39.30 3.25
N GLY A 35 -8.05 40.06 2.20
CA GLY A 35 -9.03 40.76 1.38
C GLY A 35 -9.86 39.81 0.53
N ARG A 36 -11.09 40.17 0.21
CA ARG A 36 -12.01 39.33 -0.60
C ARG A 36 -11.43 38.92 -1.95
N ASN A 37 -10.55 39.70 -2.53
CA ASN A 37 -9.96 39.46 -3.85
C ASN A 37 -8.55 38.84 -3.79
N ASP A 38 -7.95 38.73 -2.60
CA ASP A 38 -6.64 38.13 -2.42
C ASP A 38 -6.69 36.62 -2.68
N PRO A 39 -5.52 35.98 -2.99
CA PRO A 39 -5.41 34.55 -3.01
C PRO A 39 -5.85 33.94 -1.68
N CYS A 40 -6.55 32.81 -1.74
CA CYS A 40 -7.05 32.16 -0.54
C CYS A 40 -5.90 31.60 0.31
N TRP A 41 -6.05 31.68 1.63
CA TRP A 41 -5.09 31.17 2.61
C TRP A 41 -4.83 29.66 2.51
N CYS A 42 -5.73 28.90 1.87
CA CYS A 42 -5.59 27.44 1.70
C CYS A 42 -4.61 27.03 0.62
N GLY A 43 -3.91 27.97 -0.03
CA GLY A 43 -2.93 27.69 -1.09
C GLY A 43 -3.53 27.38 -2.47
N SER A 44 -4.87 27.37 -2.63
CA SER A 44 -5.54 27.06 -3.90
C SER A 44 -5.35 28.09 -5.01
N GLN A 45 -4.74 29.25 -4.74
CA GLN A 45 -4.61 30.40 -5.64
C GLN A 45 -5.96 31.00 -6.13
N ILE A 46 -7.08 30.45 -5.67
CA ILE A 46 -8.41 30.97 -5.96
C ILE A 46 -8.66 32.18 -5.05
N LYS A 47 -9.34 33.23 -5.57
CA LYS A 47 -9.71 34.40 -4.76
C LYS A 47 -10.48 33.98 -3.51
N TYR A 48 -10.14 34.52 -2.34
CA TYR A 48 -10.75 34.19 -1.05
C TYR A 48 -12.28 34.19 -1.08
N LYS A 49 -12.88 35.19 -1.74
CA LYS A 49 -14.35 35.28 -1.90
C LYS A 49 -15.00 34.10 -2.66
N LYS A 50 -14.22 33.39 -3.48
CA LYS A 50 -14.67 32.23 -4.27
C LYS A 50 -14.23 30.88 -3.66
N CYS A 51 -13.47 30.94 -2.59
CA CYS A 51 -12.91 29.75 -1.93
C CYS A 51 -13.42 29.62 -0.49
N HIS A 52 -12.84 30.31 0.47
CA HIS A 52 -13.14 30.11 1.90
C HIS A 52 -13.96 31.23 2.56
N LEU A 53 -14.21 32.36 1.87
CA LEU A 53 -15.11 33.38 2.43
C LEU A 53 -16.53 32.79 2.53
N PHE A 54 -17.06 32.71 3.73
CA PHE A 54 -18.35 32.05 4.05
C PHE A 54 -18.37 30.54 3.86
N ARG A 55 -17.23 29.87 3.93
CA ARG A 55 -17.12 28.42 3.83
C ARG A 55 -17.84 27.71 4.97
N ASP A 56 -17.88 28.32 6.15
CA ASP A 56 -18.62 27.89 7.33
C ASP A 56 -20.14 27.82 7.12
N LYS A 57 -20.66 28.61 6.17
CA LYS A 57 -22.09 28.65 5.81
C LYS A 57 -22.46 27.70 4.65
N GLN A 58 -21.49 27.03 4.07
CA GLN A 58 -21.74 26.07 3.00
C GLN A 58 -22.28 24.76 3.57
N GLU A 59 -23.14 24.11 2.80
CA GLU A 59 -23.58 22.74 3.12
C GLU A 59 -22.41 21.78 3.14
N PRO A 60 -22.25 20.96 4.20
CA PRO A 60 -21.29 19.86 4.20
C PRO A 60 -21.53 18.91 3.03
N MET A 61 -20.47 18.29 2.54
CA MET A 61 -20.59 17.27 1.49
C MET A 61 -21.51 16.13 1.95
N LYS A 62 -22.39 15.70 1.08
CA LYS A 62 -23.29 14.59 1.37
C LYS A 62 -22.58 13.26 1.24
N HIS A 63 -22.90 12.30 2.10
CA HIS A 63 -22.26 10.98 2.11
C HIS A 63 -22.31 10.27 0.77
N TRP A 64 -23.39 10.41 0.01
CA TRP A 64 -23.51 9.79 -1.30
C TRP A 64 -22.59 10.41 -2.37
N GLU A 65 -22.28 11.73 -2.24
CA GLU A 65 -21.30 12.41 -3.12
C GLU A 65 -19.91 11.85 -2.88
N VAL A 66 -19.53 11.74 -1.60
CA VAL A 66 -18.26 11.17 -1.19
C VAL A 66 -18.11 9.73 -1.69
N ASN A 67 -19.14 8.91 -1.45
CA ASN A 67 -19.15 7.51 -1.87
C ASN A 67 -19.07 7.35 -3.39
N ARG A 68 -19.76 8.21 -4.14
CA ARG A 68 -19.71 8.21 -5.60
C ARG A 68 -18.30 8.49 -6.12
N GLU A 69 -17.63 9.54 -5.64
CA GLU A 69 -16.28 9.89 -6.08
C GLU A 69 -15.27 8.80 -5.69
N PHE A 70 -15.42 8.24 -4.51
CA PHE A 70 -14.60 7.11 -4.06
C PHE A 70 -14.75 5.89 -4.99
N ASN A 71 -15.98 5.56 -5.35
CA ASN A 71 -16.26 4.47 -6.29
C ASN A 71 -15.75 4.75 -7.70
N ASN A 72 -15.86 6.00 -8.18
CA ASN A 72 -15.34 6.41 -9.48
C ASN A 72 -13.83 6.17 -9.57
N VAL A 73 -13.09 6.59 -8.56
CA VAL A 73 -11.64 6.41 -8.49
C VAL A 73 -11.25 4.93 -8.43
N ASN A 74 -11.93 4.15 -7.60
CA ASN A 74 -11.65 2.72 -7.47
C ASN A 74 -12.07 1.90 -8.69
N SER A 75 -12.95 2.44 -9.54
CA SER A 75 -13.40 1.79 -10.77
C SER A 75 -12.71 2.29 -12.05
N ARG A 76 -11.68 3.12 -11.92
CA ARG A 76 -10.88 3.56 -13.08
C ARG A 76 -10.42 2.36 -13.89
N LYS A 77 -10.33 2.55 -15.20
CA LYS A 77 -9.85 1.51 -16.12
C LYS A 77 -8.59 2.00 -16.81
N LYS A 78 -7.47 1.36 -16.51
CA LYS A 78 -6.18 1.69 -17.09
C LYS A 78 -5.37 0.40 -17.26
N CYS A 79 -4.69 0.21 -18.39
CA CYS A 79 -3.70 -0.84 -18.51
C CYS A 79 -2.35 -0.31 -18.03
N SER A 80 -1.71 -1.00 -17.08
CA SER A 80 -0.43 -0.60 -16.47
C SER A 80 0.80 -1.16 -17.20
N CYS A 81 0.60 -1.87 -18.34
CA CYS A 81 1.71 -2.34 -19.17
C CYS A 81 2.59 -1.18 -19.64
N PRO A 82 3.84 -1.44 -20.06
CA PRO A 82 4.69 -0.46 -20.73
C PRO A 82 3.98 0.21 -21.91
N ASP A 83 4.27 1.49 -22.14
CA ASP A 83 3.64 2.24 -23.24
C ASP A 83 3.99 1.66 -24.62
N SER A 84 5.16 1.04 -24.76
CA SER A 84 5.59 0.32 -25.98
C SER A 84 4.71 -0.89 -26.31
N PHE A 85 3.97 -1.44 -25.34
CA PHE A 85 3.07 -2.58 -25.54
C PHE A 85 1.64 -2.14 -25.94
N ASN A 86 1.36 -0.84 -26.04
CA ASN A 86 0.02 -0.32 -26.31
C ASN A 86 -0.58 -0.82 -27.62
N GLU A 87 0.21 -1.13 -28.65
CA GLU A 87 -0.28 -1.69 -29.92
C GLU A 87 -1.01 -3.03 -29.74
N ASN A 88 -0.61 -3.81 -28.73
CA ASN A 88 -1.22 -5.09 -28.40
C ASN A 88 -2.30 -4.98 -27.32
N CYS A 89 -2.61 -3.77 -26.85
CA CYS A 89 -3.58 -3.58 -25.78
C CYS A 89 -5.00 -3.88 -26.29
N ALA A 90 -5.64 -4.90 -25.72
CA ALA A 90 -7.00 -5.30 -26.07
C ALA A 90 -8.08 -4.24 -25.70
N GLY A 91 -7.72 -3.18 -24.97
CA GLY A 91 -8.63 -2.13 -24.49
C GLY A 91 -9.68 -2.62 -23.47
N ASN A 92 -9.91 -3.91 -23.37
CA ASN A 92 -10.85 -4.51 -22.42
C ASN A 92 -10.18 -4.70 -21.06
N ILE A 93 -10.27 -3.68 -20.20
CA ILE A 93 -9.72 -3.74 -18.83
C ILE A 93 -10.55 -4.68 -17.98
N ILE A 94 -9.87 -5.63 -17.33
CA ILE A 94 -10.48 -6.63 -16.47
C ILE A 94 -10.22 -6.32 -14.98
N ARG A 95 -10.88 -7.05 -14.11
CA ARG A 95 -10.54 -7.11 -12.68
C ARG A 95 -9.40 -8.10 -12.49
N ALA A 96 -8.17 -7.63 -12.70
CA ALA A 96 -6.97 -8.43 -12.50
C ALA A 96 -6.78 -8.76 -11.03
N HIS A 97 -6.43 -10.01 -10.72
CA HIS A 97 -6.14 -10.45 -9.36
C HIS A 97 -4.65 -10.22 -9.05
N THR A 98 -4.36 -9.56 -7.94
CA THR A 98 -2.98 -9.42 -7.47
C THR A 98 -2.48 -10.68 -6.74
N VAL A 99 -3.37 -11.32 -5.96
CA VAL A 99 -3.18 -12.69 -5.44
C VAL A 99 -3.98 -13.62 -6.34
N PRO A 100 -3.38 -14.64 -6.98
CA PRO A 100 -4.06 -15.52 -7.93
C PRO A 100 -5.32 -16.16 -7.35
N LYS A 101 -6.44 -16.06 -8.09
CA LYS A 101 -7.73 -16.56 -7.61
C LYS A 101 -7.80 -18.09 -7.55
N THR A 102 -7.36 -18.75 -8.63
CA THR A 102 -7.61 -20.19 -8.86
C THR A 102 -6.72 -21.09 -8.01
N SER A 103 -5.52 -20.66 -7.72
CA SER A 103 -4.59 -21.37 -6.84
C SER A 103 -4.64 -20.79 -5.41
N SER A 104 -4.15 -19.57 -5.23
CA SER A 104 -3.89 -18.98 -3.93
C SER A 104 -5.15 -18.65 -3.11
N LEU A 105 -6.04 -17.76 -3.64
CA LEU A 105 -7.25 -17.38 -2.89
C LEU A 105 -8.19 -18.56 -2.68
N LYS A 106 -8.29 -19.47 -3.66
CA LYS A 106 -9.15 -20.66 -3.54
C LYS A 106 -8.65 -21.58 -2.43
N ALA A 107 -7.33 -21.76 -2.28
CA ALA A 107 -6.73 -22.63 -1.26
C ALA A 107 -7.06 -22.17 0.17
N ILE A 108 -7.12 -20.85 0.41
CA ILE A 108 -7.39 -20.28 1.73
C ILE A 108 -8.87 -19.94 1.95
N SER A 109 -9.74 -20.10 0.94
CA SER A 109 -11.15 -19.73 1.04
C SER A 109 -11.97 -20.74 1.82
N ASP A 110 -13.02 -20.27 2.47
CA ASP A 110 -14.09 -21.05 3.02
C ASP A 110 -15.40 -20.68 2.31
N ALA A 111 -16.11 -21.69 1.75
CA ALA A 111 -17.32 -21.48 0.94
C ALA A 111 -17.16 -20.35 -0.11
N GLY A 112 -15.98 -20.26 -0.75
CA GLY A 112 -15.68 -19.26 -1.77
C GLY A 112 -15.42 -17.83 -1.25
N HIS A 113 -15.19 -17.67 0.06
CA HIS A 113 -14.92 -16.40 0.71
C HIS A 113 -13.58 -16.43 1.48
N VAL A 114 -12.91 -15.32 1.50
CA VAL A 114 -11.77 -15.01 2.36
C VAL A 114 -12.14 -13.86 3.29
N LEU A 115 -11.39 -13.67 4.37
CA LEU A 115 -11.45 -12.44 5.15
C LEU A 115 -10.50 -11.42 4.55
N GLY A 116 -10.92 -10.17 4.47
CA GLY A 116 -10.09 -9.07 4.02
C GLY A 116 -10.67 -7.75 4.48
N LEU A 117 -9.89 -6.70 4.34
CA LEU A 117 -10.38 -5.36 4.61
C LEU A 117 -11.34 -4.91 3.51
N LYS A 118 -12.52 -4.52 3.94
CA LYS A 118 -13.44 -3.82 3.08
C LYS A 118 -13.26 -2.31 3.21
N MET A 119 -12.39 -1.77 2.36
CA MET A 119 -12.05 -0.35 2.32
C MET A 119 -13.08 0.45 1.51
N SER A 120 -14.36 0.36 1.88
CA SER A 120 -15.39 1.26 1.34
C SER A 120 -15.67 2.39 2.33
N TYR A 121 -16.05 3.56 1.82
CA TYR A 121 -16.47 4.69 2.66
C TYR A 121 -17.55 4.29 3.70
N GLU A 122 -18.51 3.47 3.29
CA GLU A 122 -19.56 2.98 4.17
C GLU A 122 -19.04 2.05 5.27
N ALA A 123 -18.11 1.14 4.95
CA ALA A 123 -17.50 0.24 5.93
C ALA A 123 -16.71 1.03 6.98
N ILE A 124 -15.89 1.97 6.54
CA ILE A 124 -15.12 2.86 7.43
C ILE A 124 -16.05 3.64 8.36
N ARG A 125 -17.10 4.26 7.81
CA ARG A 125 -18.09 5.01 8.58
C ARG A 125 -18.82 4.13 9.58
N LYS A 126 -19.32 2.96 9.15
CA LYS A 126 -20.04 1.99 9.99
C LYS A 126 -19.20 1.53 11.17
N ASN A 127 -17.91 1.31 10.93
CA ASN A 127 -16.97 0.82 11.92
C ASN A 127 -16.28 1.95 12.71
N LYS A 128 -16.76 3.19 12.60
CA LYS A 128 -16.21 4.38 13.30
C LYS A 128 -14.68 4.53 13.08
N GLY A 129 -14.21 4.33 11.84
CA GLY A 129 -12.80 4.41 11.48
C GLY A 129 -11.96 3.20 11.87
N ARG A 130 -12.50 2.19 12.54
CA ARG A 130 -11.75 1.00 12.93
C ARG A 130 -11.70 -0.01 11.78
N PRO A 131 -10.52 -0.56 11.46
CA PRO A 131 -10.42 -1.63 10.47
C PRO A 131 -11.10 -2.90 10.99
N LEU A 132 -11.84 -3.56 10.13
CA LEU A 132 -12.42 -4.87 10.40
C LEU A 132 -12.21 -5.77 9.19
N LEU A 133 -11.90 -7.04 9.46
CA LEU A 133 -11.91 -8.07 8.44
C LEU A 133 -13.36 -8.49 8.19
N GLU A 134 -13.76 -8.43 6.92
CA GLU A 134 -15.10 -8.87 6.47
C GLU A 134 -14.95 -10.01 5.46
N LYS A 135 -15.99 -10.86 5.33
CA LYS A 135 -16.02 -11.90 4.30
C LYS A 135 -16.14 -11.27 2.92
N ILE A 136 -15.19 -11.57 2.04
CA ILE A 136 -15.13 -11.10 0.65
C ILE A 136 -15.09 -12.33 -0.26
N GLY A 137 -15.99 -12.39 -1.24
CA GLY A 137 -15.96 -13.45 -2.24
C GLY A 137 -14.67 -13.40 -3.07
N ILE A 138 -14.05 -14.55 -3.35
CA ILE A 138 -12.76 -14.62 -4.06
C ILE A 138 -12.78 -13.99 -5.47
N ASN A 139 -13.95 -13.82 -6.07
CA ASN A 139 -14.11 -13.11 -7.34
C ASN A 139 -13.91 -11.58 -7.22
N HIS A 140 -13.92 -11.05 -6.02
CA HIS A 140 -13.78 -9.61 -5.71
C HIS A 140 -12.57 -9.33 -4.84
N ALA A 141 -12.08 -10.33 -4.11
CA ALA A 141 -10.89 -10.22 -3.29
C ALA A 141 -9.66 -9.97 -4.15
N SER A 142 -8.76 -9.11 -3.70
CA SER A 142 -7.47 -8.84 -4.36
C SER A 142 -7.56 -8.39 -5.82
N THR A 143 -8.62 -7.68 -6.21
CA THR A 143 -8.82 -7.24 -7.60
C THR A 143 -8.58 -5.73 -7.78
N PHE A 144 -8.07 -5.36 -8.95
CA PHE A 144 -7.98 -3.98 -9.42
C PHE A 144 -8.13 -3.90 -10.95
N ASN A 145 -8.52 -2.73 -11.48
CA ASN A 145 -8.74 -2.54 -12.92
C ASN A 145 -7.48 -1.97 -13.60
N GLY A 146 -6.35 -2.64 -13.40
CA GLY A 146 -5.01 -2.17 -13.80
C GLY A 146 -4.41 -2.87 -15.01
N PHE A 147 -5.09 -3.87 -15.60
CA PHE A 147 -4.62 -4.55 -16.80
C PHE A 147 -5.77 -4.86 -17.76
N CYS A 148 -5.47 -4.86 -19.06
CA CYS A 148 -6.37 -5.46 -20.04
C CYS A 148 -6.19 -6.99 -20.02
N LYS A 149 -7.20 -7.70 -20.52
CA LYS A 149 -7.16 -9.19 -20.51
C LYS A 149 -5.92 -9.76 -21.17
N TYR A 150 -5.51 -9.19 -22.33
CA TYR A 150 -4.33 -9.67 -23.06
C TYR A 150 -3.06 -9.52 -22.22
N HIS A 151 -2.79 -8.33 -21.69
CA HIS A 151 -1.57 -8.09 -20.93
C HIS A 151 -1.53 -8.83 -19.58
N ASP A 152 -2.67 -8.98 -18.91
CA ASP A 152 -2.75 -9.82 -17.70
C ASP A 152 -2.40 -11.28 -18.01
N ASP A 153 -3.01 -11.85 -19.05
CA ASP A 153 -2.81 -13.25 -19.46
C ASP A 153 -1.38 -13.54 -19.95
N VAL A 154 -0.73 -12.55 -20.64
CA VAL A 154 0.59 -12.76 -21.24
C VAL A 154 1.73 -12.47 -20.27
N ILE A 155 1.66 -11.32 -19.58
CA ILE A 155 2.75 -10.91 -18.68
C ILE A 155 2.86 -11.86 -17.49
N PHE A 156 1.72 -12.26 -16.90
CA PHE A 156 1.72 -13.09 -15.69
C PHE A 156 1.61 -14.61 -15.96
N ALA A 157 1.66 -15.04 -17.23
CA ALA A 157 1.66 -16.46 -17.58
C ALA A 157 2.71 -17.30 -16.80
N PRO A 158 3.96 -16.84 -16.59
CA PRO A 158 4.96 -17.60 -15.83
C PRO A 158 4.61 -17.81 -14.34
N LEU A 159 3.71 -16.99 -13.78
CA LEU A 159 3.21 -17.19 -12.42
C LEU A 159 1.93 -18.04 -12.36
N GLU A 160 1.13 -18.05 -13.42
CA GLU A 160 -0.20 -18.64 -13.40
C GLU A 160 -0.31 -19.98 -14.11
N LYS A 161 0.64 -20.27 -15.02
CA LYS A 161 0.61 -21.46 -15.88
C LYS A 161 1.84 -22.36 -15.71
N GLU A 162 2.85 -21.91 -14.96
CA GLU A 162 4.08 -22.66 -14.75
C GLU A 162 4.29 -22.93 -13.27
N SER A 163 4.99 -24.02 -12.93
CA SER A 163 5.40 -24.29 -11.54
C SER A 163 6.35 -23.21 -11.04
N PHE A 164 6.23 -22.85 -9.78
CA PHE A 164 7.10 -21.85 -9.18
C PHE A 164 8.48 -22.43 -8.88
N VAL A 165 9.50 -21.98 -9.59
CA VAL A 165 10.90 -22.39 -9.44
C VAL A 165 11.81 -21.26 -8.95
N ALA A 166 11.24 -20.17 -8.50
CA ALA A 166 11.96 -18.99 -8.04
C ALA A 166 12.94 -18.41 -9.08
N SER A 167 12.59 -18.49 -10.39
CA SER A 167 13.39 -17.85 -11.41
C SER A 167 13.39 -16.33 -11.26
N GLN A 168 14.42 -15.65 -11.74
CA GLN A 168 14.48 -14.18 -11.73
C GLN A 168 13.24 -13.56 -12.39
N LYS A 169 12.77 -14.14 -13.50
CA LYS A 169 11.53 -13.72 -14.17
C LYS A 169 10.30 -13.83 -13.25
N GLN A 170 10.14 -14.95 -12.55
CA GLN A 170 9.03 -15.12 -11.62
C GLN A 170 9.11 -14.14 -10.44
N CYS A 171 10.30 -13.94 -9.87
CA CYS A 171 10.52 -12.96 -8.80
C CYS A 171 10.23 -11.53 -9.25
N PHE A 172 10.67 -11.16 -10.44
CA PHE A 172 10.34 -9.89 -11.07
C PHE A 172 8.84 -9.71 -11.23
N LEU A 173 8.12 -10.69 -11.74
CA LEU A 173 6.68 -10.62 -11.98
C LEU A 173 5.88 -10.51 -10.69
N LEU A 174 6.32 -11.14 -9.59
CA LEU A 174 5.74 -10.94 -8.26
C LEU A 174 5.87 -9.48 -7.81
N ALA A 175 7.08 -8.90 -7.96
CA ALA A 175 7.33 -7.50 -7.65
C ALA A 175 6.54 -6.56 -8.57
N TYR A 176 6.52 -6.81 -9.87
CA TYR A 176 5.82 -5.99 -10.85
C TYR A 176 4.30 -5.94 -10.60
N ARG A 177 3.69 -7.08 -10.27
CA ARG A 177 2.24 -7.14 -9.97
C ARG A 177 1.89 -6.30 -8.74
N ALA A 178 2.69 -6.40 -7.69
CA ALA A 178 2.54 -5.61 -6.47
C ALA A 178 2.74 -4.11 -6.75
N PHE A 179 3.80 -3.76 -7.49
CA PHE A 179 4.11 -2.40 -7.91
C PHE A 179 2.98 -1.78 -8.74
N ALA A 180 2.49 -2.49 -9.77
CA ALA A 180 1.43 -2.00 -10.66
C ALA A 180 0.15 -1.67 -9.89
N ARG A 181 -0.21 -2.49 -8.89
CA ARG A 181 -1.33 -2.20 -8.01
C ARG A 181 -1.11 -0.95 -7.17
N GLU A 182 0.08 -0.80 -6.60
CA GLU A 182 0.40 0.36 -5.75
C GLU A 182 0.41 1.65 -6.58
N TYR A 183 1.02 1.61 -7.76
CA TYR A 183 1.03 2.75 -8.67
C TYR A 183 -0.39 3.16 -9.09
N TYR A 184 -1.23 2.19 -9.47
CA TYR A 184 -2.64 2.41 -9.77
C TYR A 184 -3.38 3.05 -8.58
N ALA A 185 -3.16 2.57 -7.36
CA ALA A 185 -3.81 3.11 -6.17
C ALA A 185 -3.37 4.56 -5.86
N LYS A 186 -2.08 4.87 -6.01
CA LYS A 186 -1.53 6.22 -5.77
C LYS A 186 -2.01 7.24 -6.79
N GLU A 187 -2.07 6.88 -8.07
CA GLU A 187 -2.69 7.74 -9.10
C GLU A 187 -4.15 8.03 -8.75
N GLY A 188 -4.92 7.01 -8.33
CA GLY A 188 -6.30 7.19 -7.91
C GLY A 188 -6.46 8.11 -6.71
N ALA A 189 -5.56 8.03 -5.75
CA ALA A 189 -5.57 8.90 -4.60
C ALA A 189 -5.38 10.38 -4.98
N GLN A 190 -4.67 10.68 -6.07
CA GLN A 190 -4.54 12.03 -6.59
C GLN A 190 -5.87 12.58 -7.12
N ASP A 191 -6.69 11.76 -7.78
CA ASP A 191 -7.98 12.15 -8.34
C ASP A 191 -8.99 12.57 -7.27
N LEU A 192 -8.77 12.19 -6.00
CA LEU A 192 -9.61 12.58 -4.88
C LEU A 192 -9.29 13.98 -4.29
N SER A 193 -8.38 14.76 -4.89
CA SER A 193 -7.98 16.09 -4.39
C SER A 193 -9.17 17.04 -4.22
N THR A 194 -10.06 17.10 -5.21
CA THR A 194 -11.27 17.94 -5.16
C THR A 194 -12.20 17.57 -4.00
N LEU A 195 -12.34 16.26 -3.72
CA LEU A 195 -13.12 15.77 -2.60
C LEU A 195 -12.50 16.21 -1.27
N ARG A 196 -11.18 16.06 -1.13
CA ARG A 196 -10.44 16.47 0.06
C ARG A 196 -10.58 17.96 0.32
N HIS A 197 -10.41 18.80 -0.70
CA HIS A 197 -10.60 20.25 -0.60
C HIS A 197 -12.03 20.65 -0.22
N GLY A 198 -13.02 19.80 -0.48
CA GLY A 198 -14.41 19.98 -0.11
C GLY A 198 -14.75 19.59 1.34
N ALA A 199 -13.86 18.87 2.04
CA ALA A 199 -14.15 18.23 3.32
C ALA A 199 -14.38 19.22 4.49
N ASP A 200 -13.99 20.47 4.34
CA ASP A 200 -14.11 21.53 5.33
C ASP A 200 -15.38 22.40 5.18
N LYS A 201 -16.25 22.13 4.21
CA LYS A 201 -17.52 22.83 4.04
C LYS A 201 -18.38 22.71 5.29
N GLY A 202 -18.94 23.84 5.75
CA GLY A 202 -19.77 23.90 6.95
C GLY A 202 -19.02 23.78 8.28
N LYS A 203 -17.69 23.79 8.26
CA LYS A 203 -16.85 23.72 9.46
C LYS A 203 -16.46 25.13 9.91
N HIS A 204 -16.18 25.31 11.22
CA HIS A 204 -15.60 26.54 11.74
C HIS A 204 -14.14 26.71 11.28
N ILE A 205 -13.62 27.93 11.35
CA ILE A 205 -12.36 28.33 10.69
C ILE A 205 -11.16 27.52 11.15
N GLU A 206 -11.05 27.16 12.44
CA GLU A 206 -9.95 26.36 12.96
C GLU A 206 -9.95 24.96 12.33
N ALA A 207 -11.13 24.31 12.25
CA ALA A 207 -11.26 23.00 11.61
C ALA A 207 -11.00 23.09 10.10
N GLN A 208 -11.42 24.17 9.42
CA GLN A 208 -11.07 24.39 8.01
C GLN A 208 -9.56 24.44 7.83
N PHE A 209 -8.87 25.19 8.70
CA PHE A 209 -7.42 25.32 8.64
C PHE A 209 -6.73 23.96 8.80
N ASP A 210 -7.10 23.19 9.83
CA ASP A 210 -6.53 21.87 10.07
C ASP A 210 -6.78 20.91 8.90
N ILE A 211 -7.97 20.90 8.34
CA ILE A 211 -8.34 20.06 7.20
C ILE A 211 -7.52 20.44 5.97
N GLN A 212 -7.43 21.74 5.64
CA GLN A 212 -6.69 22.17 4.45
C GLN A 212 -5.17 21.99 4.60
N MET A 213 -4.63 22.17 5.81
CA MET A 213 -3.23 21.90 6.10
C MET A 213 -2.93 20.41 5.90
N ASN A 214 -3.76 19.52 6.43
CA ASN A 214 -3.60 18.09 6.24
C ASN A 214 -3.70 17.69 4.76
N ASN A 215 -4.64 18.29 4.01
CA ASN A 215 -4.77 18.06 2.58
C ASN A 215 -3.52 18.49 1.82
N PHE A 216 -2.97 19.66 2.13
CA PHE A 216 -1.74 20.16 1.50
C PHE A 216 -0.57 19.20 1.74
N LEU A 217 -0.37 18.76 2.99
CA LEU A 217 0.69 17.82 3.34
C LEU A 217 0.52 16.47 2.64
N TYR A 218 -0.72 15.98 2.61
CA TYR A 218 -1.04 14.75 1.90
C TYR A 218 -0.74 14.86 0.39
N GLU A 219 -1.14 15.95 -0.25
CA GLU A 219 -0.89 16.16 -1.68
C GLU A 219 0.58 16.32 -1.99
N LEU A 220 1.34 16.97 -1.11
CA LEU A 220 2.79 17.07 -1.25
C LEU A 220 3.44 15.68 -1.19
N GLY A 221 3.13 14.90 -0.16
CA GLY A 221 3.63 13.53 -0.01
C GLY A 221 3.18 12.61 -1.15
N ASN A 222 1.93 12.73 -1.60
CA ASN A 222 1.42 11.89 -2.69
C ASN A 222 2.09 12.23 -4.03
N ARG A 223 2.37 13.51 -4.30
CA ARG A 223 3.14 13.92 -5.49
C ARG A 223 4.56 13.36 -5.47
N ALA A 224 5.27 13.47 -4.34
CA ALA A 224 6.60 12.88 -4.21
C ALA A 224 6.56 11.36 -4.43
N ALA A 225 5.62 10.65 -3.79
CA ALA A 225 5.45 9.22 -3.96
C ALA A 225 5.15 8.82 -5.42
N ILE A 226 4.36 9.61 -6.17
CA ILE A 226 4.09 9.34 -7.59
C ILE A 226 5.35 9.54 -8.43
N GLU A 227 6.18 10.54 -8.16
CA GLU A 227 7.44 10.73 -8.87
C GLU A 227 8.43 9.58 -8.60
N ASP A 228 8.50 9.08 -7.36
CA ASP A 228 9.28 7.89 -7.03
C ASP A 228 8.76 6.65 -7.76
N LEU A 229 7.45 6.45 -7.76
CA LEU A 229 6.83 5.34 -8.47
C LEU A 229 7.00 5.42 -10.00
N LYS A 230 6.99 6.60 -10.60
CA LYS A 230 7.32 6.77 -12.03
C LYS A 230 8.75 6.34 -12.32
N HIS A 231 9.67 6.69 -11.42
CA HIS A 231 11.05 6.25 -11.56
C HIS A 231 11.18 4.73 -11.51
N HIS A 232 10.57 4.08 -10.51
CA HIS A 232 10.54 2.61 -10.44
C HIS A 232 9.85 1.99 -11.64
N LYS A 233 8.75 2.61 -12.13
CA LYS A 233 8.05 2.14 -13.33
C LYS A 233 8.97 2.05 -14.54
N ASN A 234 9.86 3.02 -14.74
CA ASN A 234 10.79 2.99 -15.86
C ASN A 234 11.72 1.76 -15.80
N TYR A 235 12.18 1.35 -14.62
CA TYR A 235 12.99 0.12 -14.48
C TYR A 235 12.16 -1.14 -14.79
N PHE A 236 10.94 -1.22 -14.26
CA PHE A 236 10.05 -2.33 -14.56
C PHE A 236 9.71 -2.40 -16.06
N ASP A 237 9.40 -1.28 -16.69
CA ASP A 237 9.07 -1.20 -18.10
C ASP A 237 10.25 -1.64 -18.97
N LEU A 238 11.46 -1.11 -18.72
CA LEU A 238 12.68 -1.49 -19.46
C LEU A 238 12.99 -2.97 -19.34
N SER A 239 12.84 -3.57 -18.17
CA SER A 239 13.03 -5.01 -17.99
C SER A 239 12.05 -5.85 -18.81
N LEU A 240 10.76 -5.44 -18.83
CA LEU A 240 9.73 -6.11 -19.65
C LEU A 240 9.98 -5.94 -21.15
N GLU A 241 10.36 -4.75 -21.59
CA GLU A 241 10.64 -4.43 -22.99
C GLU A 241 11.84 -5.21 -23.55
N ASN A 242 12.86 -5.41 -22.72
CA ASN A 242 14.09 -6.12 -23.11
C ASN A 242 14.06 -7.63 -22.76
N ASP A 243 13.00 -8.14 -22.13
CA ASP A 243 12.91 -9.49 -21.54
C ASP A 243 14.14 -9.82 -20.66
N ASP A 244 14.65 -8.79 -19.94
CA ASP A 244 15.78 -8.89 -19.02
C ASP A 244 15.34 -8.70 -17.57
N PHE A 245 15.46 -9.76 -16.79
CA PHE A 245 15.04 -9.83 -15.39
C PHE A 245 16.23 -9.95 -14.43
N SER A 246 17.44 -9.72 -14.89
CA SER A 246 18.70 -9.86 -14.11
C SER A 246 18.75 -8.90 -12.91
N THR A 247 18.03 -7.79 -12.99
CA THR A 247 17.93 -6.81 -11.90
C THR A 247 17.01 -7.24 -10.76
N ALA A 248 16.24 -8.32 -10.93
CA ALA A 248 15.33 -8.79 -9.89
C ALA A 248 16.08 -9.42 -8.71
N ARG A 249 15.65 -9.05 -7.53
CA ARG A 249 16.14 -9.56 -6.23
C ARG A 249 14.98 -10.14 -5.46
N ALA A 250 15.20 -11.22 -4.73
CA ALA A 250 14.18 -11.75 -3.84
C ALA A 250 14.76 -12.55 -2.67
N VAL A 251 14.04 -12.53 -1.55
CA VAL A 251 14.15 -13.49 -0.46
C VAL A 251 12.79 -14.17 -0.32
N ILE A 252 12.78 -15.49 -0.43
CA ILE A 252 11.58 -16.28 -0.59
C ILE A 252 11.51 -17.31 0.53
N PHE A 253 10.41 -17.33 1.25
CA PHE A 253 10.07 -18.32 2.28
C PHE A 253 9.08 -19.32 1.69
N THR A 254 9.42 -20.61 1.67
CA THR A 254 8.58 -21.66 1.10
C THR A 254 7.94 -22.52 2.18
N PHE A 255 6.73 -22.99 1.92
CA PHE A 255 5.90 -23.75 2.83
C PHE A 255 5.30 -24.97 2.15
N ASP A 256 4.92 -25.99 2.94
CA ASP A 256 4.29 -27.22 2.43
C ASP A 256 2.87 -27.01 1.96
N GLU A 257 2.21 -26.00 2.52
CA GLU A 257 0.82 -25.68 2.27
C GLU A 257 0.67 -24.20 1.93
N ALA A 258 -0.51 -23.83 1.45
CA ALA A 258 -0.86 -22.45 1.17
C ALA A 258 -0.76 -21.58 2.46
N PRO A 259 -0.01 -20.47 2.45
CA PRO A 259 -0.01 -19.54 3.57
C PRO A 259 -1.45 -19.07 3.88
N PRO A 260 -1.94 -19.21 5.12
CA PRO A 260 -3.32 -18.82 5.45
C PRO A 260 -3.53 -17.30 5.46
N VAL A 261 -2.44 -16.53 5.42
CA VAL A 261 -2.42 -15.09 5.25
C VAL A 261 -1.74 -14.77 3.93
N MET A 262 -2.44 -14.09 3.03
CA MET A 262 -1.93 -13.72 1.73
C MET A 262 -1.93 -12.22 1.55
N VAL A 263 -0.87 -11.70 0.96
CA VAL A 263 -0.66 -10.28 0.67
C VAL A 263 -0.13 -10.11 -0.74
N CYS A 264 -0.42 -8.99 -1.35
CA CYS A 264 0.30 -8.49 -2.51
C CYS A 264 0.32 -6.96 -2.45
N GLY A 265 1.48 -6.39 -2.19
CA GLY A 265 1.63 -4.95 -2.06
C GLY A 265 3.08 -4.49 -2.06
N GLY A 266 3.29 -3.22 -2.39
CA GLY A 266 4.57 -2.53 -2.30
C GLY A 266 4.62 -1.65 -1.06
N ILE A 267 5.80 -1.49 -0.51
CA ILE A 267 6.11 -0.60 0.62
C ILE A 267 7.46 0.07 0.41
N ASN A 268 7.61 1.27 0.93
CA ASN A 268 8.90 1.92 1.12
C ASN A 268 9.27 1.74 2.60
N PRO A 269 10.14 0.77 2.94
CA PRO A 269 10.46 0.48 4.33
C PRO A 269 11.26 1.63 4.94
N ASP A 270 10.84 2.12 6.11
CA ASP A 270 11.53 3.15 6.90
C ASP A 270 12.43 2.56 7.99
N PHE A 271 12.13 1.34 8.44
CA PHE A 271 12.91 0.62 9.44
C PHE A 271 13.20 -0.81 9.01
N ASP A 272 14.34 -1.34 9.47
CA ASP A 272 14.67 -2.75 9.38
C ASP A 272 14.01 -3.58 10.51
N PHE A 273 14.23 -4.89 10.53
CA PHE A 273 13.71 -5.78 11.58
C PHE A 273 14.49 -5.71 12.90
N ASN A 274 15.51 -4.87 13.00
CA ASN A 274 16.17 -4.51 14.25
C ASN A 274 15.68 -3.17 14.81
N GLY A 275 14.80 -2.47 14.04
CA GLY A 275 14.27 -1.16 14.41
C GLY A 275 15.20 0.00 14.03
N ASN A 276 16.23 -0.26 13.23
CA ASN A 276 17.11 0.78 12.71
C ASN A 276 16.47 1.48 11.51
N PRO A 277 16.58 2.80 11.38
CA PRO A 277 16.12 3.50 10.20
C PRO A 277 16.98 3.12 8.98
N VAL A 278 16.33 2.80 7.87
CA VAL A 278 17.00 2.40 6.61
C VAL A 278 16.87 3.45 5.52
N GLN A 279 15.82 4.25 5.56
CA GLN A 279 15.64 5.43 4.71
C GLN A 279 14.74 6.47 5.41
N ASP A 280 14.83 7.73 4.97
CA ASP A 280 14.03 8.83 5.49
C ASP A 280 12.91 9.19 4.51
N LEU A 281 11.70 8.74 4.81
CA LEU A 281 10.50 9.03 4.00
C LEU A 281 10.03 10.48 4.11
N MET A 282 10.63 11.29 5.00
CA MET A 282 10.33 12.72 5.15
C MET A 282 11.23 13.60 4.30
N ASP A 283 12.36 13.08 3.82
CA ASP A 283 13.23 13.77 2.86
C ASP A 283 12.67 13.63 1.43
N LEU A 284 11.74 14.53 1.07
CA LEU A 284 11.06 14.51 -0.23
C LEU A 284 12.00 14.83 -1.42
N LEU A 285 13.27 15.16 -1.17
CA LEU A 285 14.28 15.39 -2.20
C LEU A 285 15.03 14.10 -2.59
N LYS A 286 14.97 13.08 -1.74
CA LYS A 286 15.55 11.77 -2.00
C LYS A 286 14.47 10.82 -2.50
N ARG A 287 14.84 10.03 -3.51
CA ARG A 287 14.00 8.92 -3.96
C ARG A 287 13.97 7.84 -2.92
N THR A 288 12.81 7.22 -2.79
CA THR A 288 12.61 6.12 -1.86
C THR A 288 12.78 4.79 -2.57
N ASP A 289 13.47 3.86 -1.90
CA ASP A 289 13.57 2.46 -2.29
C ASP A 289 12.25 1.74 -2.01
N SER A 290 11.94 0.76 -2.83
CA SER A 290 10.67 0.04 -2.78
C SER A 290 10.88 -1.46 -2.64
N LEU A 291 10.15 -2.07 -1.70
CA LEU A 291 10.10 -3.51 -1.43
C LEU A 291 8.68 -4.01 -1.70
N SER A 292 8.55 -5.11 -2.41
CA SER A 292 7.27 -5.80 -2.61
C SER A 292 7.19 -7.03 -1.73
N VAL A 293 6.01 -7.28 -1.13
CA VAL A 293 5.72 -8.54 -0.43
C VAL A 293 4.53 -9.20 -1.09
N THR A 294 4.72 -10.44 -1.52
CA THR A 294 3.68 -11.20 -2.22
C THR A 294 3.58 -12.62 -1.66
N SER A 295 2.38 -13.02 -1.30
CA SER A 295 2.08 -14.41 -0.97
C SER A 295 1.47 -15.12 -2.18
N TYR A 296 1.89 -16.35 -2.38
CA TYR A 296 1.54 -17.12 -3.54
C TYR A 296 1.40 -18.60 -3.18
N TYR A 297 0.54 -19.32 -3.90
CA TYR A 297 0.43 -20.79 -3.84
C TYR A 297 0.23 -21.31 -5.25
N ASP A 298 1.10 -22.18 -5.71
CA ASP A 298 1.06 -22.74 -7.06
C ASP A 298 0.22 -24.00 -7.21
N GLY A 299 -0.29 -24.53 -6.11
CA GLY A 299 -1.03 -25.79 -6.02
C GLY A 299 -0.24 -26.86 -5.26
N GLU A 300 1.07 -26.69 -5.09
CA GLU A 300 1.96 -27.61 -4.39
C GLU A 300 2.73 -26.93 -3.25
N LYS A 301 3.25 -25.72 -3.51
CA LYS A 301 4.10 -24.96 -2.59
C LYS A 301 3.47 -23.65 -2.21
N GLY A 302 3.48 -23.34 -0.92
CA GLY A 302 3.23 -22.00 -0.42
C GLY A 302 4.48 -21.14 -0.48
N VAL A 303 4.33 -19.87 -0.84
CA VAL A 303 5.42 -18.92 -1.01
C VAL A 303 5.06 -17.59 -0.36
N ILE A 304 6.00 -17.01 0.37
CA ILE A 304 6.01 -15.60 0.73
C ILE A 304 7.31 -15.01 0.21
N ALA A 305 7.21 -14.10 -0.74
CA ALA A 305 8.35 -13.49 -1.40
C ALA A 305 8.46 -12.01 -1.02
N PHE A 306 9.63 -11.61 -0.57
CA PHE A 306 10.09 -10.23 -0.50
C PHE A 306 10.91 -9.99 -1.76
N SER A 307 10.47 -9.08 -2.63
CA SER A 307 11.05 -8.89 -3.95
C SER A 307 11.26 -7.41 -4.25
N TRP A 308 12.37 -7.08 -4.90
CA TRP A 308 12.70 -5.71 -5.32
C TRP A 308 13.57 -5.72 -6.57
N LEU A 309 13.86 -4.56 -7.14
CA LEU A 309 14.86 -4.40 -8.20
C LEU A 309 16.15 -3.84 -7.62
N GLU A 310 17.28 -4.10 -8.26
CA GLU A 310 18.63 -3.71 -7.81
C GLU A 310 18.78 -2.23 -7.47
N ASN A 311 17.99 -1.35 -8.09
CA ASN A 311 17.97 0.09 -7.78
C ASN A 311 17.42 0.41 -6.38
N SER A 312 16.96 -0.59 -5.63
CA SER A 312 16.52 -0.51 -4.24
C SER A 312 17.38 -1.36 -3.28
N ASP A 313 18.54 -1.84 -3.74
CA ASP A 313 19.44 -2.70 -2.94
C ASP A 313 19.91 -2.01 -1.65
N ASP A 314 20.17 -0.71 -1.68
CA ASP A 314 20.68 0.06 -0.52
C ASP A 314 19.80 -0.09 0.73
N THR A 315 18.50 -0.11 0.55
CA THR A 315 17.53 -0.26 1.63
C THR A 315 17.10 -1.71 1.80
N CYS A 316 16.71 -2.38 0.71
CA CYS A 316 16.09 -3.70 0.79
C CYS A 316 17.04 -4.78 1.28
N CYS A 317 18.34 -4.70 0.94
CA CYS A 317 19.34 -5.62 1.48
C CYS A 317 19.48 -5.51 3.00
N LYS A 318 19.47 -4.28 3.55
CA LYS A 318 19.53 -4.08 5.02
C LYS A 318 18.29 -4.64 5.70
N VAL A 319 17.11 -4.40 5.14
CA VAL A 319 15.86 -4.94 5.67
C VAL A 319 15.88 -6.46 5.68
N MET A 320 16.27 -7.09 4.57
CA MET A 320 16.29 -8.55 4.49
C MET A 320 17.41 -9.18 5.32
N ALA A 321 18.59 -8.56 5.37
CA ALA A 321 19.67 -9.02 6.23
C ALA A 321 19.24 -9.05 7.70
N SER A 322 18.57 -7.99 8.17
CA SER A 322 18.06 -7.91 9.56
C SER A 322 16.98 -8.95 9.88
N LEU A 323 16.18 -9.39 8.89
CA LEU A 323 15.25 -10.49 9.07
C LEU A 323 15.97 -11.83 9.12
N LEU A 324 16.93 -12.06 8.21
CA LEU A 324 17.66 -13.32 8.10
C LEU A 324 18.62 -13.55 9.27
N ASP A 325 18.97 -12.50 10.01
CA ASP A 325 19.76 -12.56 11.26
C ASP A 325 18.92 -12.99 12.49
N LYS A 326 17.61 -13.13 12.38
CA LYS A 326 16.75 -13.65 13.44
C LYS A 326 16.81 -15.16 13.52
N ASP A 327 16.39 -15.72 14.66
CA ASP A 327 16.21 -17.16 14.78
C ASP A 327 15.16 -17.66 13.78
N ARG A 328 15.42 -18.82 13.18
CA ARG A 328 14.55 -19.38 12.12
C ARG A 328 13.09 -19.55 12.55
N GLU A 329 12.85 -19.83 13.82
CA GLU A 329 11.51 -19.96 14.40
C GLU A 329 10.75 -18.64 14.48
N ASP A 330 11.44 -17.52 14.47
CA ASP A 330 10.88 -16.17 14.55
C ASP A 330 10.48 -15.62 13.18
N TYR A 331 10.96 -16.18 12.07
CA TYR A 331 10.67 -15.65 10.73
C TYR A 331 9.17 -15.54 10.47
N VAL A 332 8.46 -16.63 10.64
CA VAL A 332 7.01 -16.68 10.30
C VAL A 332 6.18 -15.74 11.16
N PRO A 333 6.31 -15.73 12.50
CA PRO A 333 5.60 -14.75 13.33
C PRO A 333 5.91 -13.30 12.97
N ILE A 334 7.17 -12.97 12.73
CA ILE A 334 7.60 -11.61 12.33
C ILE A 334 6.99 -11.23 10.98
N ILE A 335 7.02 -12.13 9.99
CA ILE A 335 6.49 -11.90 8.65
C ILE A 335 4.97 -11.66 8.70
N ILE A 336 4.22 -12.47 9.46
CA ILE A 336 2.76 -12.28 9.61
C ILE A 336 2.45 -10.90 10.20
N GLN A 337 3.16 -10.53 11.27
CA GLN A 337 2.99 -9.23 11.92
C GLN A 337 3.37 -8.08 10.97
N TYR A 338 4.44 -8.25 10.19
CA TYR A 338 4.85 -7.29 9.17
C TYR A 338 3.80 -7.10 8.09
N MET A 339 3.16 -8.19 7.66
CA MET A 339 2.06 -8.13 6.70
C MET A 339 0.88 -7.32 7.24
N PHE A 340 0.43 -7.60 8.45
CA PHE A 340 -0.70 -6.88 9.06
C PHE A 340 -0.36 -5.43 9.37
N LYS A 341 0.88 -5.13 9.74
CA LYS A 341 1.31 -3.76 10.04
C LYS A 341 1.40 -2.87 8.79
N ASN A 342 1.80 -3.43 7.65
CA ASN A 342 2.26 -2.61 6.53
C ASN A 342 1.36 -2.65 5.29
N PHE A 343 0.43 -3.62 5.20
CA PHE A 343 -0.36 -3.81 3.98
C PHE A 343 -1.86 -3.77 4.23
N GLU A 344 -2.59 -3.13 3.34
CA GLU A 344 -4.06 -3.12 3.33
C GLU A 344 -4.64 -4.25 2.46
N ASN A 345 -3.86 -4.74 1.49
CA ASN A 345 -4.25 -5.81 0.57
C ASN A 345 -3.91 -7.19 1.16
N VAL A 346 -4.41 -7.45 2.38
CA VAL A 346 -4.22 -8.68 3.13
C VAL A 346 -5.51 -9.49 3.10
N PHE A 347 -5.38 -10.78 2.79
CA PHE A 347 -6.47 -11.75 2.75
C PHE A 347 -6.15 -12.92 3.66
N VAL A 348 -7.12 -13.32 4.45
CA VAL A 348 -6.93 -14.29 5.52
C VAL A 348 -7.91 -15.44 5.35
N SER A 349 -7.45 -16.67 5.58
CA SER A 349 -8.33 -17.85 5.65
C SER A 349 -9.31 -17.70 6.81
N PRO A 350 -10.64 -17.80 6.57
CA PRO A 350 -11.62 -17.77 7.66
C PRO A 350 -11.37 -18.86 8.70
N LYS A 351 -11.02 -20.07 8.27
CA LYS A 351 -10.75 -21.21 9.17
C LYS A 351 -9.53 -20.96 10.05
N TRP A 352 -8.45 -20.45 9.46
CA TRP A 352 -7.26 -20.09 10.21
C TRP A 352 -7.55 -18.96 11.21
N TRP A 353 -8.25 -17.92 10.80
CA TRP A 353 -8.63 -16.82 11.67
C TRP A 353 -9.47 -17.25 12.86
N GLU A 354 -10.41 -18.17 12.64
CA GLU A 354 -11.25 -18.74 13.69
C GLU A 354 -10.46 -19.67 14.64
N SER A 355 -9.42 -20.37 14.14
CA SER A 355 -8.56 -21.23 14.95
C SER A 355 -7.55 -20.46 15.81
N GLU A 356 -7.26 -19.20 15.46
CA GLU A 356 -6.35 -18.36 16.25
C GLU A 356 -7.00 -17.92 17.57
N SER A 357 -6.18 -17.79 18.61
CA SER A 357 -6.62 -17.25 19.89
C SER A 357 -7.16 -15.82 19.76
N GLU A 358 -8.06 -15.42 20.64
CA GLU A 358 -8.54 -14.03 20.68
C GLU A 358 -7.38 -13.05 20.90
N GLY A 359 -6.37 -13.42 21.71
CA GLY A 359 -5.16 -12.63 21.92
C GLY A 359 -4.40 -12.39 20.61
N ASN A 360 -4.19 -13.44 19.81
CA ASN A 360 -3.52 -13.35 18.51
C ASN A 360 -4.27 -12.44 17.54
N ARG A 361 -5.58 -12.63 17.43
CA ARG A 361 -6.45 -11.80 16.59
C ARG A 361 -6.39 -10.32 17.00
N ASN A 362 -6.42 -10.03 18.29
CA ASN A 362 -6.33 -8.68 18.82
C ASN A 362 -4.98 -8.02 18.53
N ILE A 363 -3.86 -8.77 18.63
CA ILE A 363 -2.52 -8.30 18.26
C ILE A 363 -2.49 -7.91 16.77
N LEU A 364 -2.95 -8.79 15.89
CA LEU A 364 -2.94 -8.56 14.44
C LEU A 364 -3.84 -7.38 14.05
N MET A 365 -5.04 -7.29 14.63
CA MET A 365 -5.94 -6.17 14.36
C MET A 365 -5.43 -4.84 14.92
N LYS A 366 -4.68 -4.85 16.02
CA LYS A 366 -4.01 -3.65 16.53
C LYS A 366 -2.92 -3.19 15.57
N LEU A 367 -2.03 -4.08 15.12
CA LEU A 367 -0.99 -3.77 14.13
C LEU A 367 -1.60 -3.20 12.86
N PHE A 368 -2.71 -3.78 12.42
CA PHE A 368 -3.44 -3.30 11.27
C PHE A 368 -4.06 -1.90 11.50
N GLY A 369 -4.61 -1.66 12.69
CA GLY A 369 -5.13 -0.36 13.09
C GLY A 369 -4.06 0.72 13.16
N ASP A 370 -2.87 0.37 13.68
CA ASP A 370 -1.73 1.27 13.78
C ASP A 370 -1.24 1.74 12.39
N ASN A 371 -1.35 0.90 11.35
CA ASN A 371 -1.03 1.27 9.97
C ASN A 371 -1.99 2.34 9.40
N ILE A 372 -3.25 2.31 9.81
CA ILE A 372 -4.28 3.24 9.34
C ILE A 372 -4.34 4.47 10.25
N SER A 373 -3.87 4.36 11.48
CA SER A 373 -3.84 5.46 12.43
C SER A 373 -2.88 6.53 11.97
N THR A 374 -3.32 7.75 12.12
CA THR A 374 -2.52 8.94 11.87
C THR A 374 -1.70 9.35 13.10
N ASP A 375 -1.83 8.63 14.21
CA ASP A 375 -1.03 8.87 15.42
C ASP A 375 0.36 8.28 15.26
N ILE A 376 1.36 9.15 15.16
CA ILE A 376 2.77 8.75 15.23
C ILE A 376 3.08 8.43 16.70
N SER A 377 2.99 7.16 17.05
CA SER A 377 3.56 6.70 18.30
C SER A 377 5.09 6.73 18.19
N PRO A 378 5.81 7.27 19.17
CA PRO A 378 7.27 7.19 19.23
C PRO A 378 7.83 5.76 19.19
N ASN A 379 6.99 4.74 19.42
CA ASN A 379 7.33 3.32 19.41
C ASN A 379 6.98 2.61 18.09
N ALA A 380 6.76 3.34 17.00
CA ALA A 380 6.46 2.76 15.69
C ALA A 380 7.71 2.22 14.96
N ASN A 381 8.71 1.75 15.70
CA ASN A 381 9.96 1.24 15.17
C ASN A 381 9.76 -0.20 14.69
N GLY A 382 9.34 -0.40 13.45
CA GLY A 382 9.35 -1.71 12.81
C GLY A 382 8.75 -2.89 13.62
N ILE A 383 8.82 -4.08 13.07
CA ILE A 383 8.55 -5.35 13.79
C ILE A 383 9.91 -5.96 14.13
N THR A 384 10.33 -5.89 15.38
CA THR A 384 11.68 -6.32 15.79
C THR A 384 11.73 -7.71 16.41
N LYS A 385 10.58 -8.23 16.85
CA LYS A 385 10.47 -9.54 17.49
C LYS A 385 9.04 -10.09 17.34
N PRO A 386 8.85 -11.40 17.50
CA PRO A 386 7.52 -11.97 17.62
C PRO A 386 6.76 -11.40 18.82
N LEU A 387 5.50 -11.03 18.61
CA LEU A 387 4.56 -10.66 19.67
C LEU A 387 3.72 -11.87 20.11
N SER A 388 3.66 -12.89 19.27
CA SER A 388 2.93 -14.13 19.51
C SER A 388 3.41 -15.23 18.56
N VAL A 389 2.99 -16.46 18.83
CA VAL A 389 3.15 -17.60 17.94
C VAL A 389 1.80 -17.85 17.25
N TYR A 390 1.81 -18.13 15.94
CA TYR A 390 0.64 -18.35 15.12
C TYR A 390 0.63 -19.78 14.58
N ASN A 391 -0.56 -20.35 14.40
CA ASN A 391 -0.70 -21.63 13.73
C ASN A 391 -0.46 -21.42 12.22
N PHE A 392 0.68 -21.85 11.70
CA PHE A 392 1.09 -21.59 10.33
C PHE A 392 1.76 -22.83 9.74
N PRO A 393 1.68 -23.06 8.41
CA PRO A 393 2.41 -24.12 7.74
C PRO A 393 3.90 -24.12 8.05
N GLN A 394 4.51 -25.29 8.04
CA GLN A 394 5.94 -25.41 8.32
C GLN A 394 6.78 -24.72 7.25
N LEU A 395 7.71 -23.88 7.70
CA LEU A 395 8.72 -23.27 6.84
C LEU A 395 9.70 -24.35 6.35
N ARG A 396 9.73 -24.57 5.04
CA ARG A 396 10.65 -25.52 4.39
C ARG A 396 12.04 -24.94 4.22
N GLU A 397 12.15 -23.94 3.39
CA GLU A 397 13.43 -23.34 3.04
C GLU A 397 13.30 -21.82 2.83
N VAL A 398 14.43 -21.16 2.84
CA VAL A 398 14.59 -19.76 2.45
C VAL A 398 15.49 -19.74 1.22
N ILE A 399 14.98 -19.19 0.11
CA ILE A 399 15.68 -19.10 -1.16
C ILE A 399 16.02 -17.63 -1.41
N THR A 400 17.24 -17.37 -1.88
CA THR A 400 17.66 -16.02 -2.31
C THR A 400 17.88 -16.00 -3.81
N VAL A 401 17.39 -14.96 -4.49
CA VAL A 401 17.51 -14.77 -5.93
C VAL A 401 18.11 -13.41 -6.21
N GLY A 402 19.26 -13.38 -6.88
CA GLY A 402 19.99 -12.15 -7.19
C GLY A 402 20.40 -11.32 -5.96
N TYR A 403 20.07 -11.77 -4.77
CA TYR A 403 20.40 -11.13 -3.50
C TYR A 403 21.92 -11.25 -3.29
N PRO A 404 22.65 -10.14 -3.11
CA PRO A 404 24.06 -10.21 -2.80
C PRO A 404 24.23 -10.89 -1.45
N LEU A 405 24.61 -12.15 -1.45
CA LEU A 405 25.10 -12.80 -0.23
C LEU A 405 26.27 -11.95 0.25
N SER A 406 26.17 -11.37 1.44
CA SER A 406 27.29 -10.68 2.04
C SER A 406 28.51 -11.62 1.99
N THR A 407 29.43 -11.36 1.07
CA THR A 407 30.79 -11.81 1.24
C THR A 407 31.26 -11.19 2.54
N GLU A 408 31.57 -12.03 3.50
CA GLU A 408 32.10 -11.84 4.86
C GLU A 408 32.62 -10.44 5.23
N PRO A 409 32.55 -10.10 6.55
CA PRO A 409 32.85 -8.78 7.07
C PRO A 409 34.28 -8.34 6.75
#